data_6b88bf1ffbf3798fbf1a2c1d9906b0eb
#
_entry.id   6b88bf1ffbf3798fbf1a2c1d9906b0eb
#
_cell.length_a   1.000
_cell.length_b   1.000
_cell.length_c   1.000
_cell.angle_alpha   90.00
_cell.angle_beta   90.00
_cell.angle_gamma   90.00
#
_symmetry.space_group_name_H-M   'P 1'
#
loop_
_entity.id
_entity.type
_entity.pdbx_description
1 polymer ?
#
loop_
_entity_poly.entity_id
_entity_poly.type
_entity_poly.pdbx_seq_one_letter_code
_entity_poly.pdbx_strand_id
1 'polypeptide(L)'
;MTNKKSKIALFCVAVLLVFSVISGLVLPYMQNRNMETVDRDGDGTQTEKVAVPNFEFMDRDGNTVDFDSFKGKPVVINFWGTWCPYCLLEMADFNKIAGEYGDDVNFLFLDVANSEDETVEAVEKYLSDKGYDNIVSYYDNPGYGIYMFGINSFPTTVYVDSDGYLYDATIGMTNYDDIKAVLDSLV
;
A
#
# COMPACT_ATOMS: atom_id res chain seq x y z
N MET A 1 7.20 60.52 -16.58
CA MET A 1 7.61 59.95 -15.27
C MET A 1 6.39 59.25 -14.65
N THR A 2 6.19 57.97 -14.91
CA THR A 2 5.07 57.22 -14.33
C THR A 2 5.33 56.93 -12.88
N ASN A 3 4.47 57.47 -12.02
CA ASN A 3 4.58 57.48 -10.58
C ASN A 3 4.67 56.06 -9.98
N LYS A 4 5.72 55.75 -9.21
CA LYS A 4 5.96 54.47 -8.53
C LYS A 4 4.74 53.97 -7.75
N LYS A 5 3.93 54.90 -7.20
CA LYS A 5 2.68 54.62 -6.48
C LYS A 5 1.58 54.03 -7.41
N SER A 6 1.52 54.47 -8.68
CA SER A 6 0.57 53.95 -9.68
C SER A 6 0.88 52.52 -10.08
N LYS A 7 2.17 52.14 -10.21
CA LYS A 7 2.59 50.79 -10.55
C LYS A 7 2.31 49.81 -9.41
N ILE A 8 2.47 50.23 -8.14
CA ILE A 8 2.17 49.42 -6.95
C ILE A 8 0.64 49.21 -6.87
N ALA A 9 -0.17 50.22 -7.08
CA ALA A 9 -1.62 50.11 -7.09
C ALA A 9 -2.13 49.14 -8.18
N LEU A 10 -1.53 49.24 -9.40
CA LEU A 10 -1.88 48.33 -10.48
C LEU A 10 -1.50 46.87 -10.21
N PHE A 11 -0.35 46.68 -9.55
CA PHE A 11 0.10 45.34 -9.13
C PHE A 11 -0.82 44.74 -8.06
N CYS A 12 -1.21 45.52 -7.05
CA CYS A 12 -2.16 45.07 -6.01
C CYS A 12 -3.53 44.68 -6.60
N VAL A 13 -4.04 45.45 -7.55
CA VAL A 13 -5.32 45.15 -8.23
C VAL A 13 -5.20 43.86 -9.04
N ALA A 14 -4.07 43.66 -9.77
CA ALA A 14 -3.84 42.41 -10.51
C ALA A 14 -3.76 41.19 -9.60
N VAL A 15 -3.09 41.30 -8.44
CA VAL A 15 -3.03 40.21 -7.43
C VAL A 15 -4.42 39.89 -6.88
N LEU A 16 -5.22 40.91 -6.54
CA LEU A 16 -6.59 40.70 -6.04
C LEU A 16 -7.49 40.04 -7.09
N LEU A 17 -7.36 40.40 -8.37
CA LEU A 17 -8.12 39.76 -9.46
C LEU A 17 -7.71 38.30 -9.65
N VAL A 18 -6.43 37.97 -9.56
CA VAL A 18 -5.94 36.57 -9.63
C VAL A 18 -6.47 35.77 -8.44
N PHE A 19 -6.46 36.34 -7.23
CA PHE A 19 -7.03 35.71 -6.03
C PHE A 19 -8.55 35.47 -6.16
N SER A 20 -9.28 36.42 -6.74
CA SER A 20 -10.74 36.25 -6.92
C SER A 20 -11.08 35.20 -7.97
N VAL A 21 -10.28 35.08 -9.04
CA VAL A 21 -10.47 34.04 -10.08
C VAL A 21 -10.09 32.66 -9.52
N ILE A 22 -9.01 32.54 -8.75
CA ILE A 22 -8.61 31.30 -8.11
C ILE A 22 -9.66 30.88 -7.06
N SER A 23 -10.16 31.80 -6.25
CA SER A 23 -11.21 31.54 -5.28
C SER A 23 -12.54 31.12 -5.96
N GLY A 24 -12.89 31.74 -7.07
CA GLY A 24 -14.12 31.43 -7.83
C GLY A 24 -14.08 30.11 -8.60
N LEU A 25 -12.88 29.61 -8.97
CA LEU A 25 -12.71 28.38 -9.71
C LEU A 25 -12.29 27.20 -8.83
N VAL A 26 -11.46 27.45 -7.82
CA VAL A 26 -10.90 26.39 -6.96
C VAL A 26 -11.87 26.01 -5.84
N LEU A 27 -12.58 26.96 -5.26
CA LEU A 27 -13.57 26.65 -4.19
C LEU A 27 -14.71 25.75 -4.67
N PRO A 28 -15.39 26.00 -5.81
CA PRO A 28 -16.43 25.07 -6.29
C PRO A 28 -15.83 23.74 -6.77
N TYR A 29 -14.58 23.73 -7.28
CA TYR A 29 -13.91 22.48 -7.64
C TYR A 29 -13.55 21.63 -6.40
N MET A 30 -13.17 22.27 -5.28
CA MET A 30 -12.94 21.58 -4.01
C MET A 30 -14.25 21.19 -3.30
N GLN A 31 -15.33 21.95 -3.47
CA GLN A 31 -16.66 21.62 -2.93
C GLN A 31 -17.37 20.52 -3.73
N ASN A 32 -17.01 20.30 -5.00
CA ASN A 32 -17.58 19.22 -5.81
C ASN A 32 -16.79 17.89 -5.71
N ARG A 33 -15.76 17.82 -4.89
CA ARG A 33 -15.32 16.56 -4.30
C ARG A 33 -16.31 16.26 -3.19
N ASN A 34 -17.29 15.44 -3.52
CA ASN A 34 -18.25 14.88 -2.58
C ASN A 34 -17.52 14.35 -1.34
N MET A 35 -17.30 15.23 -0.37
CA MET A 35 -17.35 14.83 1.02
C MET A 35 -18.84 14.66 1.28
N GLU A 36 -19.40 13.51 0.95
CA GLU A 36 -20.65 13.08 1.53
C GLU A 36 -20.43 13.13 3.03
N THR A 37 -21.03 14.14 3.64
CA THR A 37 -21.18 14.22 5.09
C THR A 37 -22.01 13.02 5.47
N VAL A 38 -21.37 12.00 6.02
CA VAL A 38 -22.06 10.87 6.66
C VAL A 38 -22.85 11.46 7.82
N ASP A 39 -24.19 11.54 7.66
CA ASP A 39 -25.11 11.83 8.74
C ASP A 39 -24.87 10.82 9.86
N ARG A 40 -24.43 11.32 11.01
CA ARG A 40 -24.28 10.55 12.24
C ARG A 40 -25.63 10.43 12.92
N ASP A 41 -26.44 9.53 12.42
CA ASP A 41 -27.63 9.09 13.15
C ASP A 41 -27.57 7.57 13.36
N GLY A 42 -27.29 7.23 14.61
CA GLY A 42 -27.75 6.04 15.32
C GLY A 42 -27.43 4.67 14.73
N ASP A 43 -26.47 3.96 15.38
CA ASP A 43 -26.36 2.50 15.45
C ASP A 43 -26.25 1.75 14.11
N GLY A 44 -25.06 1.78 13.58
CA GLY A 44 -24.68 1.01 12.40
C GLY A 44 -23.36 1.52 11.86
N THR A 45 -22.22 1.13 12.45
CA THR A 45 -20.90 1.35 11.90
C THR A 45 -20.82 0.61 10.55
N GLN A 46 -21.24 1.24 9.49
CA GLN A 46 -20.78 0.89 8.16
C GLN A 46 -19.35 1.43 8.07
N THR A 47 -18.39 0.59 8.44
CA THR A 47 -17.00 0.81 8.07
C THR A 47 -16.98 0.84 6.55
N GLU A 48 -16.71 2.01 5.98
CA GLU A 48 -16.58 2.17 4.53
C GLU A 48 -15.45 1.25 4.08
N LYS A 49 -15.80 0.22 3.30
CA LYS A 49 -14.82 -0.73 2.78
C LYS A 49 -13.92 -0.02 1.79
N VAL A 50 -12.62 0.02 2.05
CA VAL A 50 -11.61 0.62 1.18
C VAL A 50 -11.16 -0.40 0.15
N ALA A 51 -11.53 -0.20 -1.12
CA ALA A 51 -11.07 -1.06 -2.19
C ALA A 51 -9.57 -0.87 -2.43
N VAL A 52 -8.83 -1.97 -2.55
CA VAL A 52 -7.43 -1.96 -2.96
C VAL A 52 -7.38 -1.80 -4.49
N PRO A 53 -6.84 -0.69 -5.00
CA PRO A 53 -6.69 -0.49 -6.45
C PRO A 53 -5.73 -1.50 -7.05
N ASN A 54 -5.86 -1.77 -8.36
CA ASN A 54 -4.85 -2.54 -9.06
C ASN A 54 -3.50 -1.81 -9.08
N PHE A 55 -2.42 -2.54 -8.91
CA PHE A 55 -1.05 -2.05 -9.05
C PHE A 55 -0.16 -3.17 -9.61
N GLU A 56 0.95 -2.79 -10.19
CA GLU A 56 1.89 -3.70 -10.85
C GLU A 56 3.13 -3.91 -9.98
N PHE A 57 3.66 -5.12 -10.03
CA PHE A 57 4.93 -5.53 -9.44
C PHE A 57 5.59 -6.58 -10.35
N MET A 58 6.76 -7.09 -10.02
CA MET A 58 7.48 -8.06 -10.84
C MET A 58 7.55 -9.43 -10.18
N ASP A 59 7.52 -10.47 -11.00
CA ASP A 59 7.93 -11.81 -10.56
C ASP A 59 9.48 -11.96 -10.62
N ARG A 60 9.98 -13.13 -10.20
CA ARG A 60 11.43 -13.44 -10.21
C ARG A 60 12.07 -13.44 -11.59
N ASP A 61 11.28 -13.61 -12.66
CA ASP A 61 11.75 -13.64 -14.04
C ASP A 61 11.70 -12.25 -14.69
N GLY A 62 11.25 -11.23 -13.93
CA GLY A 62 11.11 -9.84 -14.38
C GLY A 62 9.84 -9.57 -15.19
N ASN A 63 8.87 -10.49 -15.16
CA ASN A 63 7.57 -10.23 -15.80
C ASN A 63 6.71 -9.36 -14.90
N THR A 64 5.94 -8.45 -15.51
CA THR A 64 4.95 -7.65 -14.80
C THR A 64 3.77 -8.53 -14.38
N VAL A 65 3.36 -8.38 -13.12
CA VAL A 65 2.22 -9.05 -12.51
C VAL A 65 1.27 -8.00 -11.97
N ASP A 66 -0.03 -8.17 -12.24
CA ASP A 66 -1.09 -7.31 -11.74
C ASP A 66 -1.64 -7.84 -10.41
N PHE A 67 -1.86 -6.96 -9.43
CA PHE A 67 -2.49 -7.32 -8.16
C PHE A 67 -3.87 -7.94 -8.34
N ASP A 68 -4.64 -7.51 -9.35
CA ASP A 68 -5.96 -8.06 -9.64
C ASP A 68 -5.95 -9.58 -9.92
N SER A 69 -4.80 -10.15 -10.31
CA SER A 69 -4.66 -11.60 -10.49
C SER A 69 -4.70 -12.40 -9.19
N PHE A 70 -4.55 -11.75 -8.04
CA PHE A 70 -4.62 -12.35 -6.71
C PHE A 70 -6.02 -12.32 -6.09
N LYS A 71 -6.96 -11.55 -6.66
CA LYS A 71 -8.33 -11.44 -6.15
C LYS A 71 -9.12 -12.74 -6.33
N GLY A 72 -10.21 -12.89 -5.59
CA GLY A 72 -11.03 -14.09 -5.56
C GLY A 72 -10.75 -15.03 -4.38
N LYS A 73 -9.64 -14.80 -3.70
CA LYS A 73 -9.30 -15.34 -2.38
C LYS A 73 -8.78 -14.20 -1.51
N PRO A 74 -8.79 -14.32 -0.17
CA PRO A 74 -8.07 -13.38 0.68
C PRO A 74 -6.59 -13.26 0.26
N VAL A 75 -6.03 -12.06 0.40
CA VAL A 75 -4.62 -11.80 0.05
C VAL A 75 -3.89 -11.27 1.27
N VAL A 76 -2.74 -11.85 1.57
CA VAL A 76 -1.78 -11.33 2.55
C VAL A 76 -0.63 -10.71 1.77
N ILE A 77 -0.44 -9.40 1.91
CA ILE A 77 0.69 -8.67 1.32
C ILE A 77 1.68 -8.36 2.44
N ASN A 78 2.86 -8.96 2.41
CA ASN A 78 3.93 -8.63 3.34
C ASN A 78 5.01 -7.82 2.63
N PHE A 79 5.20 -6.57 3.05
CA PHE A 79 6.26 -5.68 2.56
C PHE A 79 7.53 -5.94 3.37
N TRP A 80 8.57 -6.45 2.72
CA TRP A 80 9.78 -6.91 3.39
C TRP A 80 11.05 -6.64 2.56
N GLY A 81 12.19 -7.09 3.05
CA GLY A 81 13.47 -7.11 2.34
C GLY A 81 14.54 -7.82 3.16
N THR A 82 15.58 -8.35 2.50
CA THR A 82 16.66 -9.07 3.19
C THR A 82 17.51 -8.14 4.07
N TRP A 83 17.48 -6.85 3.81
CA TRP A 83 18.13 -5.79 4.58
C TRP A 83 17.40 -5.45 5.89
N CYS A 84 16.17 -5.92 6.09
CA CYS A 84 15.31 -5.58 7.23
C CYS A 84 15.40 -6.66 8.33
N PRO A 85 16.11 -6.44 9.46
CA PRO A 85 16.30 -7.47 10.47
C PRO A 85 15.00 -8.00 11.09
N TYR A 86 14.00 -7.11 11.30
CA TYR A 86 12.70 -7.50 11.85
C TYR A 86 11.86 -8.30 10.85
N CYS A 87 11.98 -7.99 9.55
CA CYS A 87 11.36 -8.80 8.50
C CYS A 87 11.88 -10.24 8.53
N LEU A 88 13.21 -10.40 8.66
CA LEU A 88 13.83 -11.73 8.67
C LEU A 88 13.42 -12.58 9.87
N LEU A 89 13.01 -11.96 11.00
CA LEU A 89 12.56 -12.67 12.19
C LEU A 89 11.18 -13.30 12.02
N GLU A 90 10.30 -12.71 11.22
CA GLU A 90 8.93 -13.22 11.01
C GLU A 90 8.79 -14.20 9.84
N MET A 91 9.81 -14.29 8.95
CA MET A 91 9.73 -15.11 7.73
C MET A 91 9.51 -16.61 7.99
N ALA A 92 10.01 -17.14 9.11
CA ALA A 92 9.76 -18.54 9.48
C ALA A 92 8.28 -18.80 9.77
N ASP A 93 7.62 -17.85 10.43
CA ASP A 93 6.19 -17.91 10.73
C ASP A 93 5.36 -17.76 9.44
N PHE A 94 5.75 -16.85 8.57
CA PHE A 94 5.14 -16.71 7.25
C PHE A 94 5.31 -17.96 6.39
N ASN A 95 6.50 -18.58 6.38
CA ASN A 95 6.70 -19.81 5.63
C ASN A 95 5.78 -20.94 6.12
N LYS A 96 5.59 -21.05 7.43
CA LYS A 96 4.68 -22.03 8.03
C LYS A 96 3.23 -21.73 7.65
N ILE A 97 2.77 -20.50 7.82
CA ILE A 97 1.40 -20.06 7.52
C ILE A 97 1.08 -20.22 6.03
N ALA A 98 2.00 -19.83 5.14
CA ALA A 98 1.80 -20.00 3.70
C ALA A 98 1.67 -21.47 3.29
N GLY A 99 2.36 -22.38 3.97
CA GLY A 99 2.20 -23.81 3.78
C GLY A 99 0.87 -24.36 4.28
N GLU A 100 0.28 -23.75 5.33
CA GLU A 100 -0.99 -24.18 5.91
C GLU A 100 -2.22 -23.62 5.17
N TYR A 101 -2.14 -22.38 4.69
CA TYR A 101 -3.27 -21.64 4.11
C TYR A 101 -3.14 -21.40 2.59
N GLY A 102 -2.06 -21.85 1.93
CA GLY A 102 -1.79 -21.54 0.52
C GLY A 102 -2.86 -21.94 -0.48
N ASP A 103 -3.71 -22.90 -0.12
CA ASP A 103 -4.85 -23.30 -0.96
C ASP A 103 -6.04 -22.33 -0.83
N ASP A 104 -6.18 -21.64 0.30
CA ASP A 104 -7.32 -20.79 0.64
C ASP A 104 -6.99 -19.29 0.59
N VAL A 105 -5.71 -18.94 0.73
CA VAL A 105 -5.19 -17.56 0.82
C VAL A 105 -4.06 -17.34 -0.18
N ASN A 106 -4.08 -16.24 -0.89
CA ASN A 106 -2.97 -15.81 -1.72
C ASN A 106 -1.94 -15.03 -0.89
N PHE A 107 -0.67 -15.41 -0.94
CA PHE A 107 0.42 -14.70 -0.28
C PHE A 107 1.25 -13.93 -1.31
N LEU A 108 1.36 -12.63 -1.10
CA LEU A 108 2.20 -11.71 -1.88
C LEU A 108 3.33 -11.20 -0.97
N PHE A 109 4.47 -11.90 -0.98
CA PHE A 109 5.69 -11.44 -0.31
C PHE A 109 6.37 -10.43 -1.23
N LEU A 110 6.16 -9.14 -0.96
CA LEU A 110 6.58 -8.06 -1.83
C LEU A 110 7.89 -7.47 -1.31
N ASP A 111 8.99 -7.90 -1.94
CA ASP A 111 10.34 -7.39 -1.65
C ASP A 111 10.47 -5.94 -2.09
N VAL A 112 11.06 -5.15 -1.23
CA VAL A 112 11.30 -3.73 -1.46
C VAL A 112 12.78 -3.45 -1.44
N ALA A 113 13.37 -3.27 -2.62
CA ALA A 113 14.78 -2.94 -2.74
C ALA A 113 15.07 -1.56 -2.14
N ASN A 114 16.06 -1.50 -1.22
CA ASN A 114 16.56 -0.26 -0.65
C ASN A 114 18.03 0.03 -1.01
N SER A 115 18.68 -0.89 -1.74
CA SER A 115 20.06 -0.78 -2.18
C SER A 115 20.28 -1.58 -3.46
N GLU A 116 21.43 -1.35 -4.13
CA GLU A 116 21.81 -2.11 -5.32
C GLU A 116 22.14 -3.59 -5.00
N ASP A 117 22.34 -3.91 -3.72
CA ASP A 117 22.65 -5.28 -3.28
C ASP A 117 21.38 -6.14 -3.09
N GLU A 118 20.19 -5.51 -3.00
CA GLU A 118 18.92 -6.22 -2.93
C GLU A 118 18.47 -6.64 -4.33
N THR A 119 19.04 -7.74 -4.79
CA THR A 119 18.74 -8.30 -6.12
C THR A 119 17.85 -9.53 -6.01
N VAL A 120 17.17 -9.88 -7.09
CA VAL A 120 16.36 -11.11 -7.17
C VAL A 120 17.19 -12.33 -6.72
N GLU A 121 18.45 -12.45 -7.18
CA GLU A 121 19.33 -13.55 -6.83
C GLU A 121 19.65 -13.58 -5.33
N ALA A 122 19.84 -12.41 -4.70
CA ALA A 122 20.13 -12.32 -3.26
C ALA A 122 18.92 -12.76 -2.44
N VAL A 123 17.71 -12.31 -2.80
CA VAL A 123 16.45 -12.67 -2.15
C VAL A 123 16.15 -14.16 -2.31
N GLU A 124 16.19 -14.70 -3.53
CA GLU A 124 15.95 -16.12 -3.80
C GLU A 124 16.97 -17.01 -3.10
N LYS A 125 18.24 -16.58 -3.06
CA LYS A 125 19.29 -17.28 -2.32
C LYS A 125 18.98 -17.30 -0.82
N TYR A 126 18.58 -16.18 -0.23
CA TYR A 126 18.20 -16.12 1.17
C TYR A 126 17.08 -17.10 1.50
N LEU A 127 15.99 -17.08 0.71
CA LEU A 127 14.84 -17.98 0.90
C LEU A 127 15.26 -19.46 0.81
N SER A 128 16.07 -19.80 -0.19
CA SER A 128 16.59 -21.16 -0.40
C SER A 128 17.52 -21.61 0.74
N ASP A 129 18.45 -20.76 1.18
CA ASP A 129 19.38 -21.07 2.28
C ASP A 129 18.64 -21.32 3.61
N LYS A 130 17.46 -20.72 3.78
CA LYS A 130 16.58 -20.89 4.96
C LYS A 130 15.60 -22.06 4.83
N GLY A 131 15.42 -22.62 3.62
CA GLY A 131 14.42 -23.65 3.35
C GLY A 131 12.98 -23.11 3.44
N TYR A 132 12.77 -21.87 3.01
CA TYR A 132 11.45 -21.22 3.00
C TYR A 132 10.71 -21.52 1.67
N ASP A 133 10.38 -22.80 1.47
CA ASP A 133 9.83 -23.32 0.21
C ASP A 133 8.38 -22.86 -0.07
N ASN A 134 7.66 -22.37 0.94
CA ASN A 134 6.29 -21.86 0.79
C ASN A 134 6.25 -20.35 0.52
N ILE A 135 7.39 -19.67 0.50
CA ILE A 135 7.47 -18.24 0.21
C ILE A 135 7.85 -18.04 -1.26
N VAL A 136 6.96 -17.42 -2.01
CA VAL A 136 7.24 -16.92 -3.36
C VAL A 136 7.37 -15.42 -3.28
N SER A 137 8.61 -14.89 -3.49
CA SER A 137 8.84 -13.45 -3.47
C SER A 137 8.47 -12.81 -4.80
N TYR A 138 7.88 -11.62 -4.71
CA TYR A 138 7.64 -10.68 -5.78
C TYR A 138 8.41 -9.39 -5.46
N TYR A 139 8.57 -8.51 -6.45
CA TYR A 139 9.48 -7.38 -6.35
C TYR A 139 8.74 -6.07 -6.66
N ASP A 140 8.69 -5.16 -5.68
CA ASP A 140 8.05 -3.85 -5.83
C ASP A 140 8.93 -2.88 -6.62
N ASN A 141 9.10 -3.17 -7.88
CA ASN A 141 9.84 -2.30 -8.81
C ASN A 141 8.88 -1.80 -9.90
N PRO A 142 8.59 -0.51 -9.98
CA PRO A 142 9.32 0.65 -9.45
C PRO A 142 8.76 1.26 -8.14
N GLY A 143 8.20 0.49 -7.22
CA GLY A 143 7.73 1.00 -5.93
C GLY A 143 6.25 1.40 -5.91
N TYR A 144 5.44 0.78 -6.77
CA TYR A 144 3.99 1.06 -6.82
C TYR A 144 3.26 0.56 -5.58
N GLY A 145 3.63 -0.60 -5.03
CA GLY A 145 3.04 -1.14 -3.82
C GLY A 145 3.31 -0.25 -2.63
N ILE A 146 4.56 0.16 -2.39
CA ILE A 146 4.91 1.08 -1.30
C ILE A 146 4.10 2.37 -1.41
N TYR A 147 4.04 2.94 -2.62
CA TYR A 147 3.32 4.20 -2.85
C TYR A 147 1.81 4.02 -2.63
N MET A 148 1.23 2.94 -3.13
CA MET A 148 -0.21 2.65 -3.05
C MET A 148 -0.69 2.53 -1.61
N PHE A 149 0.05 1.79 -0.78
CA PHE A 149 -0.28 1.57 0.63
C PHE A 149 0.34 2.60 1.58
N GLY A 150 1.14 3.56 1.07
CA GLY A 150 1.81 4.55 1.91
C GLY A 150 2.81 3.93 2.88
N ILE A 151 3.48 2.85 2.49
CA ILE A 151 4.41 2.11 3.35
C ILE A 151 5.62 2.97 3.67
N ASN A 152 5.88 3.17 4.95
CA ASN A 152 7.01 3.96 5.46
C ASN A 152 7.74 3.26 6.62
N SER A 153 7.35 2.04 6.94
CA SER A 153 7.90 1.23 8.03
C SER A 153 7.93 -0.24 7.61
N PHE A 154 8.96 -0.98 8.03
CA PHE A 154 9.14 -2.39 7.70
C PHE A 154 9.38 -3.23 8.96
N PRO A 155 8.83 -4.46 8.98
CA PRO A 155 7.86 -5.00 8.04
C PRO A 155 6.49 -4.31 8.14
N THR A 156 5.68 -4.42 7.11
CA THR A 156 4.25 -4.10 7.17
C THR A 156 3.49 -5.21 6.45
N THR A 157 2.45 -5.72 7.10
CA THR A 157 1.57 -6.75 6.53
C THR A 157 0.19 -6.16 6.32
N VAL A 158 -0.35 -6.30 5.11
CA VAL A 158 -1.70 -5.86 4.73
C VAL A 158 -2.55 -7.07 4.41
N TYR A 159 -3.76 -7.11 4.93
CA TYR A 159 -4.74 -8.16 4.69
C TYR A 159 -5.87 -7.62 3.83
N VAL A 160 -6.20 -8.33 2.76
CA VAL A 160 -7.23 -7.96 1.79
C VAL A 160 -8.25 -9.08 1.72
N ASP A 161 -9.55 -8.75 1.73
CA ASP A 161 -10.60 -9.76 1.61
C ASP A 161 -10.72 -10.30 0.17
N SER A 162 -11.48 -11.38 -0.02
CA SER A 162 -11.66 -12.03 -1.33
C SER A 162 -12.31 -11.14 -2.39
N ASP A 163 -13.00 -10.08 -1.97
CA ASP A 163 -13.61 -9.10 -2.86
C ASP A 163 -12.65 -7.97 -3.23
N GLY A 164 -11.44 -7.95 -2.65
CA GLY A 164 -10.38 -6.96 -2.91
C GLY A 164 -10.47 -5.70 -2.06
N TYR A 165 -11.12 -5.76 -0.90
CA TYR A 165 -11.14 -4.64 0.05
C TYR A 165 -10.11 -4.84 1.16
N LEU A 166 -9.53 -3.73 1.61
CA LEU A 166 -8.67 -3.72 2.78
C LEU A 166 -9.44 -4.24 3.99
N TYR A 167 -8.91 -5.29 4.62
CA TYR A 167 -9.48 -5.91 5.81
C TYR A 167 -8.78 -5.43 7.09
N ASP A 168 -7.44 -5.56 7.13
CA ASP A 168 -6.62 -5.16 8.28
C ASP A 168 -5.18 -4.85 7.84
N ALA A 169 -4.38 -4.28 8.73
CA ALA A 169 -2.96 -4.06 8.49
C ALA A 169 -2.17 -4.08 9.80
N THR A 170 -1.00 -4.74 9.79
CA THR A 170 -0.05 -4.76 10.90
C THR A 170 1.20 -3.98 10.50
N ILE A 171 1.52 -2.91 11.23
CA ILE A 171 2.77 -2.15 11.06
C ILE A 171 3.78 -2.64 12.09
N GLY A 172 4.94 -3.10 11.64
CA GLY A 172 5.95 -3.75 12.45
C GLY A 172 5.83 -5.27 12.43
N MET A 173 6.75 -5.94 13.13
CA MET A 173 6.85 -7.39 13.16
C MET A 173 5.58 -8.05 13.72
N THR A 174 5.15 -9.11 13.05
CA THR A 174 4.04 -9.99 13.47
C THR A 174 4.57 -11.39 13.80
N ASN A 175 3.68 -12.31 14.16
CA ASN A 175 4.01 -13.69 14.48
C ASN A 175 2.92 -14.65 14.00
N TYR A 176 3.20 -15.96 14.07
CA TYR A 176 2.30 -17.01 13.60
C TYR A 176 0.88 -16.89 14.18
N ASP A 177 0.74 -16.67 15.50
CA ASP A 177 -0.57 -16.67 16.16
C ASP A 177 -1.39 -15.42 15.75
N ASP A 178 -0.74 -14.26 15.60
CA ASP A 178 -1.41 -13.02 15.19
C ASP A 178 -1.86 -13.11 13.72
N ILE A 179 -1.00 -13.60 12.83
CA ILE A 179 -1.35 -13.82 11.41
C ILE A 179 -2.52 -14.80 11.31
N LYS A 180 -2.42 -15.93 12.03
CA LYS A 180 -3.45 -16.97 12.04
C LYS A 180 -4.80 -16.42 12.51
N ALA A 181 -4.82 -15.61 13.55
CA ALA A 181 -6.07 -15.03 14.08
C ALA A 181 -6.78 -14.16 13.03
N VAL A 182 -6.04 -13.40 12.21
CA VAL A 182 -6.62 -12.63 11.11
C VAL A 182 -7.13 -13.55 10.01
N LEU A 183 -6.34 -14.55 9.60
CA LEU A 183 -6.71 -15.48 8.52
C LEU A 183 -7.94 -16.31 8.89
N ASP A 184 -8.04 -16.82 10.12
CA ASP A 184 -9.22 -17.59 10.60
C ASP A 184 -10.53 -16.77 10.53
N SER A 185 -10.45 -15.45 10.44
CA SER A 185 -11.61 -14.57 10.27
C SER A 185 -11.88 -14.15 8.81
N LEU A 186 -10.93 -14.43 7.91
CA LEU A 186 -11.02 -14.10 6.48
C LEU A 186 -11.47 -15.28 5.59
N VAL A 187 -11.21 -16.53 6.03
CA VAL A 187 -11.52 -17.77 5.28
C VAL A 187 -12.75 -18.49 5.79
#